data_b5e825d300289303e635d4705ae659ec
#
_entry.id   b5e825d300289303e635d4705ae659ec
#
_cell.length_a   1.000
_cell.length_b   1.000
_cell.length_c   1.000
_cell.angle_alpha   90.00
_cell.angle_beta   90.00
_cell.angle_gamma   90.00
#
_symmetry.space_group_name_H-M   'P 1'
#
loop_
_entity.id
_entity.type
_entity.pdbx_description
1 polymer ?
#
loop_
_entity_poly.entity_id
_entity_poly.type
_entity_poly.pdbx_seq_one_letter_code
_entity_poly.pdbx_strand_id
1 'polypeptide(L)'
;MLFRSTTTFVDPEVDGAFEAAIQDNTKAIFIETLGNPNSNLIDIEEIAKIAHAHNIPLVVDSTFATPYLVRPIEYGADIVVHSATKFIGGHGTAIGGVIVDSGNFDWAKSGKFPHLVEPNASYHGISFAYDVGAAAFVT
;
A
#
# COMPACT_ATOMS: atom_id res chain seq x y z
N MET A 1 -18.97 -0.64 -12.70
CA MET A 1 -18.61 -1.10 -11.36
C MET A 1 -18.34 0.13 -10.51
N LEU A 2 -19.16 0.40 -9.52
CA LEU A 2 -18.94 1.54 -8.63
C LEU A 2 -17.98 1.08 -7.54
N PHE A 3 -16.79 1.66 -7.51
CA PHE A 3 -15.87 1.48 -6.37
C PHE A 3 -16.51 2.13 -5.14
N ARG A 4 -16.95 1.29 -4.20
CA ARG A 4 -17.55 1.75 -2.93
C ARG A 4 -16.47 1.82 -1.86
N SER A 5 -15.45 2.63 -2.10
CA SER A 5 -14.48 2.96 -1.07
C SER A 5 -14.68 4.39 -0.61
N THR A 6 -14.52 4.62 0.68
CA THR A 6 -14.43 5.96 1.28
C THR A 6 -13.00 6.19 1.72
N THR A 7 -12.53 7.42 1.56
CA THR A 7 -11.20 7.83 2.01
C THR A 7 -11.37 8.84 3.14
N THR A 8 -10.67 8.60 4.25
CA THR A 8 -10.51 9.58 5.33
C THR A 8 -9.13 10.21 5.17
N PHE A 9 -9.10 11.52 4.98
CA PHE A 9 -7.84 12.26 4.94
C PHE A 9 -7.39 12.55 6.37
N VAL A 10 -6.10 12.34 6.61
CA VAL A 10 -5.44 12.49 7.92
C VAL A 10 -4.33 13.51 7.78
N ASP A 11 -4.22 14.41 8.75
CA ASP A 11 -3.07 15.32 8.85
C ASP A 11 -1.89 14.54 9.46
N PRO A 12 -0.80 14.31 8.70
CA PRO A 12 0.33 13.53 9.18
C PRO A 12 1.16 14.24 10.26
N GLU A 13 0.96 15.53 10.48
CA GLU A 13 1.68 16.31 11.48
C GLU A 13 0.99 16.25 12.86
N VAL A 14 -0.18 15.63 12.95
CA VAL A 14 -0.91 15.46 14.21
C VAL A 14 -0.66 14.07 14.80
N ASP A 15 -0.03 14.04 15.95
CA ASP A 15 0.25 12.80 16.68
C ASP A 15 -1.01 11.96 16.91
N GLY A 16 -0.94 10.67 16.58
CA GLY A 16 -2.04 9.72 16.77
C GLY A 16 -3.19 9.86 15.77
N ALA A 17 -3.13 10.80 14.81
CA ALA A 17 -4.24 11.05 13.87
C ALA A 17 -4.51 9.83 12.97
N PHE A 18 -3.48 9.11 12.53
CA PHE A 18 -3.66 7.89 11.74
C PHE A 18 -4.41 6.82 12.53
N GLU A 19 -3.99 6.55 13.76
CA GLU A 19 -4.62 5.53 14.60
C GLU A 19 -6.06 5.89 14.94
N ALA A 20 -6.33 7.15 15.26
CA ALA A 20 -7.67 7.66 15.56
C ALA A 20 -8.64 7.58 14.36
N ALA A 21 -8.13 7.60 13.13
CA ALA A 21 -8.93 7.51 11.92
C ALA A 21 -9.26 6.07 11.50
N ILE A 22 -8.59 5.06 12.06
CA ILE A 22 -8.82 3.66 11.72
C ILE A 22 -10.17 3.20 12.26
N GLN A 23 -10.94 2.51 11.41
CA GLN A 23 -12.23 1.91 11.70
C GLN A 23 -12.20 0.41 11.38
N ASP A 24 -13.19 -0.34 11.84
CA ASP A 24 -13.29 -1.80 11.58
C ASP A 24 -13.25 -2.14 10.09
N ASN A 25 -13.81 -1.30 9.25
CA ASN A 25 -13.84 -1.47 7.80
C ASN A 25 -12.63 -0.86 7.07
N THR A 26 -11.67 -0.27 7.78
CA THR A 26 -10.44 0.25 7.17
C THR A 26 -9.65 -0.89 6.55
N LYS A 27 -9.24 -0.72 5.29
CA LYS A 27 -8.55 -1.75 4.49
C LYS A 27 -7.06 -1.49 4.32
N ALA A 28 -6.63 -0.24 4.34
CA ALA A 28 -5.22 0.12 4.18
C ALA A 28 -4.96 1.53 4.70
N ILE A 29 -3.71 1.82 5.02
CA ILE A 29 -3.21 3.18 5.11
C ILE A 29 -2.45 3.46 3.81
N PHE A 30 -2.65 4.65 3.24
CA PHE A 30 -1.94 5.11 2.05
C PHE A 30 -1.23 6.41 2.38
N ILE A 31 0.08 6.45 2.11
CA ILE A 31 0.93 7.63 2.31
C ILE A 31 1.83 7.87 1.09
N GLU A 32 2.39 9.06 0.98
CA GLU A 32 3.48 9.37 0.06
C GLU A 32 4.80 9.47 0.83
N THR A 33 5.92 9.04 0.22
CA THR A 33 7.27 9.23 0.82
C THR A 33 7.61 10.70 0.98
N LEU A 34 7.19 11.50 0.03
CA LEU A 34 7.32 12.95 0.01
C LEU A 34 6.00 13.51 -0.49
N GLY A 35 5.30 14.22 0.36
CA GLY A 35 3.97 14.74 0.08
C GLY A 35 3.96 15.80 -1.04
N ASN A 36 2.93 15.74 -1.87
CA ASN A 36 2.69 16.72 -2.93
C ASN A 36 1.36 17.43 -2.68
N PRO A 37 1.33 18.77 -2.47
CA PRO A 37 2.41 19.74 -2.75
C PRO A 37 3.28 20.13 -1.54
N ASN A 38 2.97 19.67 -0.34
CA ASN A 38 3.53 20.25 0.90
C ASN A 38 4.99 19.86 1.17
N SER A 39 5.54 18.87 0.44
CA SER A 39 6.91 18.36 0.63
C SER A 39 7.18 17.83 2.05
N ASN A 40 6.15 17.49 2.79
CA ASN A 40 6.28 16.88 4.11
C ASN A 40 6.81 15.45 3.98
N LEU A 41 7.60 15.04 4.95
CA LEU A 41 8.11 13.68 5.10
C LEU A 41 7.31 12.96 6.18
N ILE A 42 7.00 11.69 5.92
CA ILE A 42 6.30 10.84 6.89
C ILE A 42 7.25 9.72 7.31
N ASP A 43 7.28 9.43 8.61
CA ASP A 43 8.00 8.27 9.14
C ASP A 43 7.28 6.98 8.75
N ILE A 44 7.80 6.33 7.71
CA ILE A 44 7.21 5.10 7.14
C ILE A 44 7.18 3.98 8.18
N GLU A 45 8.23 3.86 8.99
CA GLU A 45 8.33 2.78 9.98
C GLU A 45 7.30 2.95 11.11
N GLU A 46 7.04 4.17 11.53
CA GLU A 46 6.00 4.47 12.51
C GLU A 46 4.61 4.13 11.97
N ILE A 47 4.29 4.58 10.76
CA ILE A 47 2.99 4.30 10.15
C ILE A 47 2.81 2.81 9.84
N ALA A 48 3.89 2.11 9.46
CA ALA A 48 3.84 0.66 9.27
C ALA A 48 3.47 -0.07 10.57
N LYS A 49 4.04 0.34 11.71
CA LYS A 49 3.69 -0.22 13.03
C LYS A 49 2.21 -0.03 13.36
N ILE A 50 1.67 1.16 13.08
CA ILE A 50 0.23 1.46 13.27
C ILE A 50 -0.60 0.55 12.37
N ALA A 51 -0.31 0.49 11.07
CA ALA A 51 -1.05 -0.33 10.12
C ALA A 51 -1.06 -1.81 10.53
N HIS A 52 0.10 -2.36 10.85
CA HIS A 52 0.25 -3.77 11.22
C HIS A 52 -0.42 -4.11 12.55
N ALA A 53 -0.44 -3.18 13.52
CA ALA A 53 -1.18 -3.37 14.78
C ALA A 53 -2.69 -3.56 14.54
N HIS A 54 -3.22 -3.00 13.45
CA HIS A 54 -4.62 -3.13 13.05
C HIS A 54 -4.85 -4.18 11.95
N ASN A 55 -3.84 -5.00 11.63
CA ASN A 55 -3.88 -6.02 10.57
C ASN A 55 -4.31 -5.46 9.21
N ILE A 56 -3.84 -4.28 8.84
CA ILE A 56 -4.04 -3.66 7.54
C ILE A 56 -2.69 -3.36 6.89
N PRO A 57 -2.58 -3.43 5.54
CA PRO A 57 -1.34 -3.12 4.87
C PRO A 57 -1.08 -1.62 4.81
N LEU A 58 0.21 -1.27 4.80
CA LEU A 58 0.69 0.05 4.44
C LEU A 58 1.04 0.10 2.96
N VAL A 59 0.39 1.00 2.23
CA VAL A 59 0.67 1.31 0.83
C VAL A 59 1.40 2.65 0.76
N VAL A 60 2.54 2.67 0.08
CA VAL A 60 3.38 3.87 -0.03
C VAL A 60 3.56 4.26 -1.48
N ASP A 61 3.13 5.46 -1.85
CA ASP A 61 3.52 6.06 -3.12
C ASP A 61 4.92 6.67 -2.98
N SER A 62 5.87 6.10 -3.71
CA SER A 62 7.27 6.54 -3.71
C SER A 62 7.69 7.11 -5.06
N THR A 63 6.75 7.77 -5.74
CA THR A 63 6.96 8.37 -7.06
C THR A 63 8.08 9.40 -7.04
N PHE A 64 8.10 10.29 -6.03
CA PHE A 64 9.12 11.34 -5.95
C PHE A 64 10.51 10.81 -5.56
N ALA A 65 10.57 9.96 -4.56
CA ALA A 65 11.84 9.43 -4.07
C ALA A 65 12.48 8.42 -5.01
N THR A 66 11.67 7.65 -5.72
CA THR A 66 12.07 6.49 -6.53
C THR A 66 12.80 5.41 -5.71
N PRO A 67 13.01 4.20 -6.24
CA PRO A 67 13.76 3.16 -5.52
C PRO A 67 15.23 3.50 -5.32
N TYR A 68 15.73 4.56 -5.98
CA TYR A 68 17.11 5.00 -5.83
C TYR A 68 17.37 5.72 -4.50
N LEU A 69 16.46 6.62 -4.10
CA LEU A 69 16.63 7.39 -2.87
C LEU A 69 16.08 6.67 -1.64
N VAL A 70 14.93 6.01 -1.78
CA VAL A 70 14.28 5.33 -0.66
C VAL A 70 13.57 4.06 -1.15
N ARG A 71 13.66 3.00 -0.37
CA ARG A 71 12.95 1.73 -0.59
C ARG A 71 12.00 1.49 0.59
N PRO A 72 10.75 1.91 0.48
CA PRO A 72 9.82 1.88 1.61
C PRO A 72 9.58 0.49 2.22
N ILE A 73 9.77 -0.59 1.44
CA ILE A 73 9.68 -1.97 1.94
C ILE A 73 10.71 -2.24 3.07
N GLU A 74 11.89 -1.64 3.01
CA GLU A 74 12.91 -1.78 4.05
C GLU A 74 12.50 -1.12 5.38
N TYR A 75 11.46 -0.26 5.33
CA TYR A 75 10.88 0.44 6.47
C TYR A 75 9.48 -0.06 6.84
N GLY A 76 9.07 -1.21 6.31
CA GLY A 76 7.84 -1.87 6.68
C GLY A 76 6.63 -1.62 5.77
N ALA A 77 6.80 -0.92 4.65
CA ALA A 77 5.72 -0.84 3.66
C ALA A 77 5.43 -2.22 3.07
N ASP A 78 4.16 -2.53 2.90
CA ASP A 78 3.72 -3.80 2.31
C ASP A 78 3.62 -3.71 0.79
N ILE A 79 3.14 -2.58 0.31
CA ILE A 79 2.98 -2.29 -1.12
C ILE A 79 3.59 -0.93 -1.42
N VAL A 80 4.37 -0.86 -2.49
CA VAL A 80 4.93 0.39 -2.99
C VAL A 80 4.43 0.64 -4.41
N VAL A 81 3.94 1.85 -4.66
CA VAL A 81 3.51 2.27 -5.99
C VAL A 81 4.39 3.40 -6.51
N HIS A 82 4.60 3.42 -7.81
CA HIS A 82 5.32 4.48 -8.48
C HIS A 82 4.59 4.89 -9.76
N SER A 83 4.39 6.18 -9.95
CA SER A 83 4.15 6.68 -11.29
C SER A 83 5.47 6.69 -12.06
N ALA A 84 5.72 5.65 -12.86
CA ALA A 84 6.92 5.58 -13.68
C ALA A 84 6.99 6.69 -14.74
N THR A 85 5.85 7.32 -15.03
CA THR A 85 5.73 8.52 -15.85
C THR A 85 6.61 9.67 -15.36
N LYS A 86 6.84 9.76 -14.05
CA LYS A 86 7.53 10.86 -13.39
C LYS A 86 9.04 10.61 -13.35
N PHE A 87 9.63 10.52 -12.18
CA PHE A 87 11.08 10.48 -12.01
C PHE A 87 11.75 9.20 -12.50
N ILE A 88 11.05 8.06 -12.53
CA ILE A 88 11.61 6.82 -13.12
C ILE A 88 11.80 6.99 -14.62
N GLY A 89 10.80 7.48 -15.35
CA GLY A 89 10.89 7.74 -16.78
C GLY A 89 11.72 8.98 -17.12
N GLY A 90 11.69 9.99 -16.25
CA GLY A 90 12.54 11.18 -16.29
C GLY A 90 12.12 12.27 -17.29
N HIS A 91 11.29 11.97 -18.28
CA HIS A 91 10.97 12.89 -19.39
C HIS A 91 9.47 13.18 -19.55
N GLY A 92 8.60 12.42 -18.91
CA GLY A 92 7.14 12.56 -19.04
C GLY A 92 6.58 12.27 -20.45
N THR A 93 7.36 11.63 -21.31
CA THR A 93 6.96 11.30 -22.68
C THR A 93 6.21 9.98 -22.81
N ALA A 94 6.27 9.15 -21.78
CA ALA A 94 5.58 7.88 -21.69
C ALA A 94 4.81 7.78 -20.36
N ILE A 95 3.64 7.16 -20.42
CA ILE A 95 2.82 6.91 -19.22
C ILE A 95 3.06 5.47 -18.76
N GLY A 96 3.37 5.31 -17.48
CA GLY A 96 3.56 3.98 -16.88
C GLY A 96 3.43 4.02 -15.37
N GLY A 97 3.24 2.85 -14.79
CA GLY A 97 3.18 2.65 -13.34
C GLY A 97 3.87 1.36 -12.94
N VAL A 98 4.29 1.30 -11.71
CA VAL A 98 4.87 0.11 -11.09
C VAL A 98 4.22 -0.11 -9.74
N ILE A 99 3.85 -1.35 -9.46
CA ILE A 99 3.41 -1.80 -8.15
C ILE A 99 4.41 -2.87 -7.69
N VAL A 100 4.90 -2.73 -6.47
CA VAL A 100 5.81 -3.69 -5.83
C VAL A 100 5.14 -4.19 -4.57
N ASP A 101 4.91 -5.50 -4.50
CA ASP A 101 4.43 -6.18 -3.30
C ASP A 101 5.65 -6.71 -2.53
N SER A 102 5.73 -6.43 -1.24
CA SER A 102 6.80 -6.92 -0.37
C SER A 102 6.78 -8.44 -0.20
N GLY A 103 5.61 -9.05 -0.37
CA GLY A 103 5.36 -10.46 -0.06
C GLY A 103 5.33 -10.78 1.44
N ASN A 104 5.34 -9.77 2.31
CA ASN A 104 5.43 -9.97 3.76
C ASN A 104 4.09 -9.83 4.49
N PHE A 105 3.08 -9.21 3.87
CA PHE A 105 1.79 -9.01 4.53
C PHE A 105 0.97 -10.30 4.57
N ASP A 106 0.51 -10.66 5.75
CA ASP A 106 -0.34 -11.85 5.95
C ASP A 106 -1.81 -11.53 5.65
N TRP A 107 -2.19 -11.69 4.38
CA TRP A 107 -3.54 -11.44 3.87
C TRP A 107 -4.60 -12.29 4.57
N ALA A 108 -4.24 -13.53 4.93
CA ALA A 108 -5.16 -14.45 5.60
C ALA A 108 -5.41 -14.05 7.06
N LYS A 109 -4.34 -13.75 7.80
CA LYS A 109 -4.43 -13.31 9.19
C LYS A 109 -5.21 -12.00 9.33
N SER A 110 -5.10 -11.12 8.35
CA SER A 110 -5.84 -9.85 8.32
C SER A 110 -7.35 -10.04 8.45
N GLY A 111 -7.91 -11.08 7.83
CA GLY A 111 -9.36 -11.34 7.79
C GLY A 111 -10.17 -10.31 7.00
N LYS A 112 -9.53 -9.31 6.43
CA LYS A 112 -10.19 -8.18 5.74
C LYS A 112 -10.24 -8.34 4.22
N PHE A 113 -9.59 -9.36 3.65
CA PHE A 113 -9.40 -9.55 2.21
C PHE A 113 -9.88 -10.93 1.74
N PRO A 114 -11.18 -11.27 1.91
CA PRO A 114 -11.67 -12.61 1.56
C PRO A 114 -11.43 -12.97 0.09
N HIS A 115 -11.50 -12.00 -0.82
CA HIS A 115 -11.26 -12.20 -2.25
C HIS A 115 -9.82 -12.60 -2.61
N LEU A 116 -8.84 -12.41 -1.73
CA LEU A 116 -7.47 -12.89 -1.89
C LEU A 116 -7.25 -14.26 -1.22
N VAL A 117 -8.06 -14.58 -0.22
CA VAL A 117 -7.89 -15.78 0.62
C VAL A 117 -8.82 -16.91 0.20
N GLU A 118 -10.06 -16.59 -0.17
CA GLU A 118 -11.05 -17.59 -0.59
C GLU A 118 -10.78 -18.07 -2.02
N PRO A 119 -11.12 -19.33 -2.33
CA PRO A 119 -11.01 -19.85 -3.69
C PRO A 119 -11.79 -19.02 -4.70
N ASN A 120 -11.12 -18.55 -5.74
CA ASN A 120 -11.72 -17.73 -6.77
C ASN A 120 -12.25 -18.58 -7.94
N ALA A 121 -13.56 -18.65 -8.11
CA ALA A 121 -14.19 -19.46 -9.16
C ALA A 121 -13.79 -19.03 -10.59
N SER A 122 -13.49 -17.74 -10.81
CA SER A 122 -13.05 -17.22 -12.10
C SER A 122 -11.63 -17.62 -12.47
N TYR A 123 -10.85 -18.09 -11.48
CA TYR A 123 -9.47 -18.55 -11.62
C TYR A 123 -9.33 -20.01 -11.18
N HIS A 124 -10.27 -20.86 -11.57
CA HIS A 124 -10.24 -22.31 -11.32
C HIS A 124 -10.17 -22.71 -9.84
N GLY A 125 -10.67 -21.88 -8.94
CA GLY A 125 -10.64 -22.15 -7.50
C GLY A 125 -9.32 -21.81 -6.80
N ILE A 126 -8.42 -21.07 -7.45
CA ILE A 126 -7.15 -20.63 -6.85
C ILE A 126 -7.44 -19.63 -5.71
N SER A 127 -6.73 -19.77 -4.60
CA SER A 127 -6.59 -18.78 -3.56
C SER A 127 -5.30 -17.98 -3.80
N PHE A 128 -5.41 -16.69 -4.06
CA PHE A 128 -4.23 -15.87 -4.37
C PHE A 128 -3.24 -15.83 -3.20
N ALA A 129 -3.73 -15.79 -1.95
CA ALA A 129 -2.88 -15.75 -0.76
C ALA A 129 -2.12 -17.06 -0.49
N TYR A 130 -2.61 -18.21 -1.00
CA TYR A 130 -2.01 -19.51 -0.69
C TYR A 130 -1.33 -20.19 -1.89
N ASP A 131 -1.91 -20.03 -3.09
CA ASP A 131 -1.53 -20.85 -4.23
C ASP A 131 -0.55 -20.15 -5.18
N VAL A 132 -0.48 -18.81 -5.17
CA VAL A 132 0.32 -18.03 -6.12
C VAL A 132 1.56 -17.40 -5.50
N GLY A 133 1.83 -17.65 -4.24
CA GLY A 133 3.04 -17.21 -3.54
C GLY A 133 2.86 -15.93 -2.73
N ALA A 134 3.99 -15.39 -2.28
CA ALA A 134 4.03 -14.32 -1.30
C ALA A 134 3.48 -12.97 -1.81
N ALA A 135 3.54 -12.71 -3.11
CA ALA A 135 3.10 -11.46 -3.72
C ALA A 135 1.65 -11.53 -4.23
N ALA A 136 0.74 -12.01 -3.40
CA ALA A 136 -0.66 -12.26 -3.76
C ALA A 136 -1.42 -11.03 -4.28
N PHE A 137 -1.01 -9.83 -3.89
CA PHE A 137 -1.67 -8.61 -4.32
C PHE A 137 -1.40 -8.25 -5.79
N VAL A 138 -0.22 -8.60 -6.29
CA VAL A 138 0.20 -8.27 -7.67
C VAL A 138 0.11 -9.45 -8.64
N THR A 139 -0.30 -10.62 -8.18
CA THR A 139 -0.53 -11.80 -9.01
C THR A 139 -1.90 -11.79 -9.65
#